data_32264eac3af34771ae9b6d5d68162367
#
_entry.id   32264eac3af34771ae9b6d5d68162367
#
_cell.length_a   1.000
_cell.length_b   1.000
_cell.length_c   1.000
_cell.angle_alpha   90.00
_cell.angle_beta   90.00
_cell.angle_gamma   90.00
#
_symmetry.space_group_name_H-M   'P 1'
#
loop_
_entity.id
_entity.type
_entity.pdbx_description
1 polymer ?
#
loop_
_entity_poly.entity_id
_entity_poly.type
_entity_poly.pdbx_seq_one_letter_code
_entity_poly.pdbx_strand_id
1 'polypeptide(L)'
;MSSAVCVLLGEKVKGTLHFEQQGEVLVIMGQITGLTPGEHGFHIHEFGDYTNGCMSAGPHFNPTGVDHGGPFDEVRHVGDCGNLIADESGVAKVDIKDCLMTLLGEYGIIGRTAVVHADPDDLGKGGHELSKVTGNAGARVACGIVGIGK
;
A
#
# COMPACT_ATOMS: atom_id res chain seq x y z
N MET A 1 -16.62 5.30 12.31
CA MET A 1 -16.34 4.87 10.94
C MET A 1 -15.51 3.60 10.95
N SER A 2 -15.99 2.56 10.31
CA SER A 2 -15.38 1.23 10.33
C SER A 2 -14.97 0.72 8.94
N SER A 3 -15.29 1.42 7.85
CA SER A 3 -14.95 0.96 6.51
C SER A 3 -14.51 2.07 5.57
N ALA A 4 -13.70 1.68 4.60
CA ALA A 4 -13.19 2.56 3.55
C ALA A 4 -13.10 1.79 2.23
N VAL A 5 -12.93 2.50 1.16
CA VAL A 5 -12.81 1.96 -0.19
C VAL A 5 -11.73 2.71 -0.94
N CYS A 6 -11.02 2.00 -1.82
CA CYS A 6 -10.01 2.59 -2.68
C CYS A 6 -10.12 2.00 -4.07
N VAL A 7 -10.32 2.84 -5.07
CA VAL A 7 -10.24 2.43 -6.48
C VAL A 7 -8.84 2.75 -6.97
N LEU A 8 -8.10 1.70 -7.33
CA LEU A 8 -6.76 1.82 -7.87
C LEU A 8 -6.81 1.95 -9.38
N LEU A 9 -6.15 2.95 -9.89
CA LEU A 9 -6.07 3.22 -11.33
C LEU A 9 -4.62 3.42 -11.75
N GLY A 10 -4.27 2.79 -12.86
CA GLY A 10 -3.01 2.97 -13.54
C GLY A 10 -3.22 2.82 -15.03
N GLU A 11 -2.15 2.83 -15.80
CA GLU A 11 -2.23 2.68 -17.25
C GLU A 11 -2.76 1.30 -17.63
N LYS A 12 -2.26 0.25 -16.98
CA LYS A 12 -2.67 -1.14 -17.20
C LYS A 12 -3.24 -1.80 -15.95
N VAL A 13 -2.85 -1.32 -14.78
CA VAL A 13 -3.20 -1.91 -13.49
C VAL A 13 -4.45 -1.23 -12.96
N LYS A 14 -5.41 -2.03 -12.53
CA LYS A 14 -6.68 -1.56 -11.97
C LYS A 14 -7.11 -2.48 -10.84
N GLY A 15 -7.82 -1.92 -9.87
CA GLY A 15 -8.37 -2.74 -8.80
C GLY A 15 -9.23 -1.94 -7.86
N THR A 16 -9.91 -2.66 -6.97
CA THR A 16 -10.69 -2.06 -5.90
C THR A 16 -10.35 -2.76 -4.61
N LEU A 17 -10.07 -1.98 -3.59
CA LEU A 17 -9.79 -2.47 -2.24
C LEU A 17 -10.86 -1.97 -1.29
N HIS A 18 -11.27 -2.86 -0.40
CA HIS A 18 -12.17 -2.56 0.71
C HIS A 18 -11.41 -2.71 2.01
N PHE A 19 -11.60 -1.76 2.91
CA PHE A 19 -10.93 -1.71 4.20
C PHE A 19 -11.99 -1.78 5.28
N GLU A 20 -11.77 -2.61 6.28
CA GLU A 20 -12.66 -2.75 7.42
C GLU A 20 -11.86 -2.78 8.72
N GLN A 21 -12.20 -1.88 9.63
CA GLN A 21 -11.59 -1.86 10.95
C GLN A 21 -12.34 -2.83 11.85
N GLN A 22 -11.68 -3.89 12.28
CA GLN A 22 -12.23 -4.92 13.17
C GLN A 22 -11.47 -4.89 14.49
N GLY A 23 -11.92 -4.03 15.41
CA GLY A 23 -11.18 -3.79 16.65
C GLY A 23 -9.83 -3.16 16.35
N GLU A 24 -8.76 -3.81 16.74
CA GLU A 24 -7.39 -3.34 16.51
C GLU A 24 -6.80 -3.83 15.18
N VAL A 25 -7.55 -4.61 14.41
CA VAL A 25 -7.09 -5.18 13.15
C VAL A 25 -7.76 -4.45 11.99
N LEU A 26 -6.96 -3.95 11.06
CA LEU A 26 -7.44 -3.43 9.79
C LEU A 26 -7.37 -4.55 8.75
N VAL A 27 -8.51 -4.88 8.16
CA VAL A 27 -8.59 -5.89 7.09
C VAL A 27 -8.67 -5.17 5.76
N ILE A 28 -7.80 -5.54 4.82
CA ILE A 28 -7.76 -4.99 3.45
C ILE A 28 -8.04 -6.15 2.50
N MET A 29 -9.11 -6.04 1.74
CA MET A 29 -9.52 -7.09 0.81
C MET A 29 -9.86 -6.51 -0.55
N GLY A 30 -9.62 -7.28 -1.59
CA GLY A 30 -9.96 -6.89 -2.94
C GLY A 30 -9.18 -7.65 -3.98
N GLN A 31 -9.15 -7.09 -5.18
CA GLN A 31 -8.49 -7.70 -6.32
C GLN A 31 -7.88 -6.63 -7.21
N ILE A 32 -6.68 -6.90 -7.70
CA ILE A 32 -5.95 -6.01 -8.60
C ILE A 32 -5.58 -6.81 -9.84
N THR A 33 -5.82 -6.24 -11.01
CA THR A 33 -5.54 -6.87 -12.30
C THR A 33 -4.53 -6.07 -13.11
N GLY A 34 -4.00 -6.67 -14.16
CA GLY A 34 -3.07 -6.01 -15.09
C GLY A 34 -1.63 -5.96 -14.61
N LEU A 35 -1.30 -6.69 -13.55
CA LEU A 35 0.06 -6.78 -13.02
C LEU A 35 0.89 -7.78 -13.83
N THR A 36 2.21 -7.60 -13.82
CA THR A 36 3.10 -8.69 -14.24
C THR A 36 3.07 -9.79 -13.16
N PRO A 37 3.21 -11.07 -13.53
CA PRO A 37 3.26 -12.15 -12.54
C PRO A 37 4.38 -11.95 -11.52
N GLY A 38 4.12 -12.32 -10.27
CA GLY A 38 5.08 -12.23 -9.20
C GLY A 38 4.75 -11.16 -8.16
N GLU A 39 5.74 -10.77 -7.40
CA GLU A 39 5.59 -9.86 -6.28
C GLU A 39 5.62 -8.39 -6.69
N HIS A 40 4.79 -7.59 -6.03
CA HIS A 40 4.71 -6.14 -6.23
C HIS A 40 4.59 -5.45 -4.88
N GLY A 41 5.47 -4.51 -4.61
CA GLY A 41 5.38 -3.70 -3.40
C GLY A 41 4.05 -2.95 -3.33
N PHE A 42 3.48 -2.91 -2.14
CA PHE A 42 2.22 -2.24 -1.87
C PHE A 42 2.34 -1.43 -0.58
N HIS A 43 2.02 -0.14 -0.67
CA HIS A 43 2.18 0.78 0.47
C HIS A 43 1.07 1.82 0.51
N ILE A 44 0.81 2.32 1.71
CA ILE A 44 0.02 3.54 1.88
C ILE A 44 1.03 4.70 1.93
N HIS A 45 0.86 5.65 1.01
CA HIS A 45 1.67 6.86 0.93
C HIS A 45 1.00 8.01 1.67
N GLU A 46 1.77 9.03 2.01
CA GLU A 46 1.37 10.06 2.98
C GLU A 46 0.20 10.92 2.51
N PHE A 47 0.21 11.37 1.26
CA PHE A 47 -0.73 12.38 0.78
C PHE A 47 -1.82 11.79 -0.10
N GLY A 48 -3.06 12.23 0.12
CA GLY A 48 -4.19 11.96 -0.77
C GLY A 48 -4.23 12.98 -1.90
N ASP A 49 -3.16 13.08 -2.65
CA ASP A 49 -2.96 14.06 -3.72
C ASP A 49 -2.64 13.34 -5.03
N TYR A 50 -3.45 13.60 -6.04
CA TYR A 50 -3.29 13.05 -7.38
C TYR A 50 -3.08 14.15 -8.44
N THR A 51 -2.73 15.36 -8.03
CA THR A 51 -2.62 16.50 -8.94
C THR A 51 -1.56 16.30 -10.03
N ASN A 52 -0.51 15.54 -9.73
CA ASN A 52 0.51 15.15 -10.69
C ASN A 52 0.70 13.63 -10.70
N GLY A 53 -0.41 12.90 -10.77
CA GLY A 53 -0.40 11.44 -10.77
C GLY A 53 0.01 10.85 -9.43
N CYS A 54 0.45 9.59 -9.48
CA CYS A 54 0.83 8.85 -8.27
C CYS A 54 2.02 9.46 -7.53
N MET A 55 2.87 10.22 -8.21
CA MET A 55 4.02 10.87 -7.57
C MET A 55 3.61 11.90 -6.52
N SER A 56 2.45 12.52 -6.68
CA SER A 56 1.92 13.49 -5.72
C SER A 56 1.56 12.88 -4.37
N ALA A 57 1.44 11.54 -4.30
CA ALA A 57 1.19 10.84 -3.04
C ALA A 57 2.36 10.96 -2.04
N GLY A 58 3.55 11.34 -2.52
CA GLY A 58 4.73 11.55 -1.66
C GLY A 58 5.38 10.25 -1.20
N PRO A 59 6.04 10.27 -0.04
CA PRO A 59 6.69 9.08 0.51
C PRO A 59 5.70 8.15 1.19
N HIS A 60 6.17 6.99 1.65
CA HIS A 60 5.38 6.09 2.50
C HIS A 60 4.85 6.84 3.72
N PHE A 61 3.64 6.51 4.13
CA PHE A 61 3.08 7.05 5.36
C PHE A 61 3.91 6.59 6.55
N ASN A 62 4.68 7.51 7.11
CA ASN A 62 5.69 7.24 8.14
C ASN A 62 5.62 8.27 9.26
N PRO A 63 4.53 8.27 10.06
CA PRO A 63 4.35 9.29 11.09
C PRO A 63 5.34 9.19 12.25
N THR A 64 5.97 8.02 12.43
CA THR A 64 6.94 7.80 13.51
C THR A 64 8.40 8.04 13.10
N GLY A 65 8.66 8.29 11.82
CA GLY A 65 10.00 8.65 11.33
C GLY A 65 11.04 7.54 11.45
N VAL A 66 10.66 6.32 11.07
CA VAL A 66 11.53 5.13 11.15
C VAL A 66 11.87 4.59 9.76
N ASP A 67 12.76 3.61 9.70
CA ASP A 67 13.11 2.97 8.44
C ASP A 67 11.97 2.10 7.89
N HIS A 68 12.00 1.89 6.57
CA HIS A 68 11.13 0.94 5.89
C HIS A 68 11.39 -0.49 6.35
N GLY A 69 10.34 -1.27 6.43
CA GLY A 69 10.42 -2.69 6.76
C GLY A 69 9.25 -3.46 6.17
N GLY A 70 9.17 -4.74 6.48
CA GLY A 70 8.03 -5.58 6.14
C GLY A 70 6.87 -5.41 7.11
N PRO A 71 5.69 -5.91 6.75
CA PRO A 71 4.48 -5.71 7.58
C PRO A 71 4.54 -6.40 8.95
N PHE A 72 5.42 -7.38 9.11
CA PHE A 72 5.58 -8.11 10.37
C PHE A 72 6.85 -7.69 11.12
N ASP A 73 7.60 -6.73 10.62
CA ASP A 73 8.79 -6.23 11.29
C ASP A 73 8.41 -5.22 12.38
N GLU A 74 9.20 -5.16 13.44
CA GLU A 74 9.01 -4.19 14.51
C GLU A 74 9.29 -2.77 14.00
N VAL A 75 10.34 -2.60 13.19
CA VAL A 75 10.67 -1.33 12.56
C VAL A 75 10.12 -1.34 11.16
N ARG A 76 9.09 -0.51 10.95
CA ARG A 76 8.42 -0.35 9.67
C ARG A 76 7.68 0.98 9.62
N HIS A 77 7.42 1.49 8.41
CA HIS A 77 6.46 2.57 8.24
C HIS A 77 5.04 2.06 8.54
N VAL A 78 4.17 2.93 9.02
CA VAL A 78 2.75 2.55 9.20
C VAL A 78 2.16 2.07 7.88
N GLY A 79 2.54 2.69 6.76
CA GLY A 79 2.05 2.34 5.43
C GLY A 79 2.70 1.11 4.77
N ASP A 80 3.59 0.40 5.44
CA ASP A 80 4.29 -0.74 4.84
C ASP A 80 3.44 -2.00 4.86
N CYS A 81 2.96 -2.41 3.69
CA CYS A 81 2.06 -3.57 3.53
C CYS A 81 2.76 -4.79 2.88
N GLY A 82 4.05 -4.69 2.58
CA GLY A 82 4.79 -5.78 1.95
C GLY A 82 4.51 -5.93 0.48
N ASN A 83 4.32 -7.16 0.02
CA ASN A 83 4.13 -7.48 -1.38
C ASN A 83 2.75 -8.08 -1.65
N LEU A 84 2.16 -7.68 -2.76
CA LEU A 84 1.07 -8.40 -3.40
C LEU A 84 1.66 -9.46 -4.32
N ILE A 85 0.96 -10.58 -4.49
CA ILE A 85 1.42 -11.65 -5.37
C ILE A 85 0.43 -11.80 -6.50
N ALA A 86 0.86 -11.48 -7.72
CA ALA A 86 0.06 -11.66 -8.92
C ALA A 86 0.30 -13.05 -9.50
N ASP A 87 -0.78 -13.69 -9.93
CA ASP A 87 -0.71 -14.98 -10.62
C ASP A 87 -0.27 -14.81 -12.07
N GLU A 88 -0.24 -15.90 -12.82
CA GLU A 88 0.19 -15.89 -14.22
C GLU A 88 -0.72 -15.05 -15.13
N SER A 89 -1.97 -14.83 -14.73
CA SER A 89 -2.90 -13.98 -15.48
C SER A 89 -2.82 -12.50 -15.06
N GLY A 90 -1.92 -12.15 -14.13
CA GLY A 90 -1.73 -10.79 -13.68
C GLY A 90 -2.72 -10.35 -12.61
N VAL A 91 -3.36 -11.28 -11.95
CA VAL A 91 -4.36 -11.02 -10.91
C VAL A 91 -3.76 -11.25 -9.53
N ALA A 92 -3.82 -10.24 -8.68
CA ALA A 92 -3.47 -10.34 -7.27
C ALA A 92 -4.74 -10.26 -6.44
N LYS A 93 -5.01 -11.30 -5.65
CA LYS A 93 -6.05 -11.26 -4.63
C LYS A 93 -5.46 -10.68 -3.36
N VAL A 94 -6.10 -9.66 -2.81
CA VAL A 94 -5.62 -8.97 -1.63
C VAL A 94 -6.41 -9.43 -0.42
N ASP A 95 -5.70 -9.92 0.58
CA ASP A 95 -6.25 -10.31 1.88
C ASP A 95 -5.18 -10.02 2.93
N ILE A 96 -5.20 -8.80 3.45
CA ILE A 96 -4.20 -8.30 4.39
C ILE A 96 -4.89 -8.01 5.71
N LYS A 97 -4.24 -8.41 6.81
CA LYS A 97 -4.65 -8.06 8.17
C LYS A 97 -3.47 -7.34 8.82
N ASP A 98 -3.68 -6.11 9.21
CA ASP A 98 -2.65 -5.27 9.79
C ASP A 98 -3.08 -4.74 11.15
N CYS A 99 -2.16 -4.78 12.12
CA CYS A 99 -2.42 -4.36 13.50
C CYS A 99 -1.83 -2.99 13.84
N LEU A 100 -1.18 -2.34 12.89
CA LEU A 100 -0.57 -1.03 13.10
C LEU A 100 -1.36 0.10 12.44
N MET A 101 -1.71 -0.07 11.16
CA MET A 101 -2.57 0.88 10.45
C MET A 101 -3.97 0.91 11.03
N THR A 102 -4.58 2.09 11.00
CA THR A 102 -5.99 2.26 11.36
C THR A 102 -6.69 3.09 10.28
N LEU A 103 -8.01 3.14 10.29
CA LEU A 103 -8.75 4.01 9.38
C LEU A 103 -8.67 5.47 9.81
N LEU A 104 -8.79 5.72 11.09
CA LEU A 104 -8.82 7.07 11.67
C LEU A 104 -7.79 7.19 12.79
N GLY A 105 -7.49 8.43 13.18
CA GLY A 105 -6.58 8.72 14.27
C GLY A 105 -5.16 8.96 13.78
N GLU A 106 -4.22 8.85 14.68
CA GLU A 106 -2.80 9.18 14.43
C GLU A 106 -2.19 8.35 13.30
N TYR A 107 -2.56 7.08 13.21
CA TYR A 107 -2.11 6.17 12.15
C TYR A 107 -3.19 5.92 11.11
N GLY A 108 -4.13 6.85 11.01
CA GLY A 108 -5.26 6.76 10.10
C GLY A 108 -4.88 6.94 8.64
N ILE A 109 -5.44 6.09 7.78
CA ILE A 109 -5.10 6.07 6.36
C ILE A 109 -6.18 6.69 5.45
N ILE A 110 -7.35 7.00 5.96
CA ILE A 110 -8.38 7.69 5.15
C ILE A 110 -7.85 9.06 4.71
N GLY A 111 -7.99 9.34 3.41
CA GLY A 111 -7.47 10.55 2.80
C GLY A 111 -6.03 10.44 2.31
N ARG A 112 -5.39 9.30 2.50
CA ARG A 112 -4.05 9.01 1.99
C ARG A 112 -4.15 8.17 0.73
N THR A 113 -3.04 7.80 0.12
CA THR A 113 -3.03 7.09 -1.16
C THR A 113 -2.45 5.69 -1.02
N ALA A 114 -3.17 4.69 -1.51
CA ALA A 114 -2.65 3.35 -1.70
C ALA A 114 -1.91 3.30 -3.04
N VAL A 115 -0.70 2.76 -3.05
CA VAL A 115 0.16 2.69 -4.24
C VAL A 115 0.66 1.26 -4.45
N VAL A 116 0.52 0.77 -5.68
CA VAL A 116 1.09 -0.50 -6.13
C VAL A 116 2.33 -0.21 -6.98
N HIS A 117 3.38 -0.96 -6.76
CA HIS A 117 4.67 -0.75 -7.40
C HIS A 117 4.99 -1.79 -8.48
N ALA A 118 5.93 -1.44 -9.36
CA ALA A 118 6.32 -2.30 -10.48
C ALA A 118 7.11 -3.53 -10.04
N ASP A 119 7.90 -3.42 -8.97
CA ASP A 119 8.87 -4.43 -8.56
C ASP A 119 8.57 -4.93 -7.14
N PRO A 120 9.19 -6.07 -6.75
CA PRO A 120 9.08 -6.55 -5.37
C PRO A 120 9.65 -5.56 -4.36
N ASP A 121 8.99 -5.47 -3.21
CA ASP A 121 9.51 -4.80 -2.02
C ASP A 121 10.49 -5.75 -1.34
N ASP A 122 11.73 -5.31 -1.10
CA ASP A 122 12.75 -6.12 -0.45
C ASP A 122 12.63 -6.14 1.08
N LEU A 123 11.60 -5.50 1.63
CA LEU A 123 11.28 -5.45 3.05
C LEU A 123 12.38 -4.79 3.90
N GLY A 124 13.18 -3.93 3.27
CA GLY A 124 14.30 -3.26 3.92
C GLY A 124 15.56 -4.12 4.04
N LYS A 125 15.59 -5.29 3.41
CA LYS A 125 16.65 -6.30 3.59
C LYS A 125 17.49 -6.54 2.34
N GLY A 126 17.25 -5.83 1.26
CA GLY A 126 17.91 -6.06 -0.02
C GLY A 126 19.32 -5.51 -0.13
N GLY A 127 19.76 -4.68 0.80
CA GLY A 127 21.11 -4.10 0.78
C GLY A 127 21.30 -3.00 -0.27
N HIS A 128 20.22 -2.50 -0.85
CA HIS A 128 20.25 -1.37 -1.78
C HIS A 128 20.10 -0.05 -1.00
N GLU A 129 20.57 1.06 -1.56
CA GLU A 129 20.43 2.37 -0.92
C GLU A 129 18.97 2.77 -0.65
N LEU A 130 18.02 2.28 -1.46
CA LEU A 130 16.60 2.53 -1.30
C LEU A 130 15.88 1.50 -0.42
N SER A 131 16.54 0.43 -0.01
CA SER A 131 15.89 -0.66 0.75
C SER A 131 15.21 -0.15 2.03
N LYS A 132 15.88 0.70 2.79
CA LYS A 132 15.34 1.23 4.06
C LYS A 132 14.50 2.49 3.89
N VAL A 133 14.30 2.93 2.66
CA VAL A 133 13.47 4.10 2.35
C VAL A 133 12.17 3.67 1.71
N THR A 134 12.22 2.84 0.67
CA THR A 134 11.05 2.46 -0.14
C THR A 134 10.92 0.96 -0.35
N GLY A 135 11.86 0.14 0.12
CA GLY A 135 11.93 -1.28 -0.23
C GLY A 135 12.42 -1.52 -1.65
N ASN A 136 12.92 -0.48 -2.32
CA ASN A 136 13.42 -0.56 -3.70
C ASN A 136 12.38 -1.18 -4.67
N ALA A 137 11.10 -0.86 -4.46
CA ALA A 137 9.98 -1.47 -5.19
C ALA A 137 9.71 -0.84 -6.57
N GLY A 138 10.46 0.17 -6.94
CA GLY A 138 10.41 0.75 -8.28
C GLY A 138 9.23 1.67 -8.53
N ALA A 139 8.86 1.79 -9.79
CA ALA A 139 7.84 2.72 -10.26
C ALA A 139 6.46 2.47 -9.65
N ARG A 140 5.63 3.50 -9.62
CA ARG A 140 4.24 3.45 -9.15
C ARG A 140 3.34 3.14 -10.33
N VAL A 141 2.78 1.92 -10.38
CA VAL A 141 2.00 1.44 -11.53
C VAL A 141 0.51 1.66 -11.39
N ALA A 142 0.04 1.87 -10.17
CA ALA A 142 -1.35 2.25 -9.91
C ALA A 142 -1.46 2.90 -8.54
N CYS A 143 -2.43 3.75 -8.36
CA CYS A 143 -2.73 4.36 -7.07
C CYS A 143 -4.19 4.76 -6.98
N GLY A 144 -4.63 4.99 -5.76
CA GLY A 144 -5.96 5.51 -5.47
C GLY A 144 -6.03 6.06 -4.05
N ILE A 145 -6.90 7.03 -3.86
CA ILE A 145 -7.09 7.64 -2.54
C ILE A 145 -8.02 6.75 -1.72
N VAL A 146 -7.66 6.54 -0.47
CA VAL A 146 -8.50 5.79 0.48
C VAL A 146 -9.63 6.70 0.92
N GLY A 147 -10.84 6.35 0.51
CA GLY A 147 -12.01 7.15 0.78
C GLY A 147 -12.94 6.51 1.81
N ILE A 148 -13.89 7.30 2.29
CA ILE A 148 -14.91 6.84 3.23
C ILE A 148 -15.78 5.79 2.54
N GLY A 149 -15.90 4.60 3.12
CA GLY A 149 -16.77 3.55 2.64
C GLY A 149 -18.15 3.58 3.25
N LYS A 150 -19.03 2.74 2.71
CA LYS A 150 -20.41 2.60 3.20
C LYS A 150 -20.45 1.86 4.53
#